data_4b045af6a70435e5631f88cc6dd22035
#
_entry.id   4b045af6a70435e5631f88cc6dd22035
#
_cell.length_a   1.000
_cell.length_b   1.000
_cell.length_c   1.000
_cell.angle_alpha   90.00
_cell.angle_beta   90.00
_cell.angle_gamma   90.00
#
_symmetry.space_group_name_H-M   'P 1'
#
loop_
_entity.id
_entity.type
_entity.pdbx_description
1 polymer ?
#
loop_
_entity_poly.entity_id
_entity_poly.type
_entity_poly.pdbx_seq_one_letter_code
_entity_poly.pdbx_strand_id
1 'polypeptide(L)'
;FIGRLEEIVDEIDEKRILFYVGGDCPSFAEDYNELVSNCSSLSPDVKITDKDDAAIYFSSGTTGFPKAILHNHESLMHAAKAEQNHHGQTKDDVFLCIPPLYHTGAKMHWFGSLLTGGKAVLLKGTSPKTILQAVSEEHCTIVWLLVPWAQDLLLALDNKELNIADYDLDQWRLMHIGAQPVPPSLIKHWKEYFPNHKYDTNYGLSESIGPGCVHLGVDNIESLYRFH
;
A
#
# COMPACT_ATOMS: atom_id res chain seq x y z
N PHE A 1 17.70 -11.54 -3.12
CA PHE A 1 18.42 -10.26 -3.18
C PHE A 1 19.90 -10.43 -2.82
N ILE A 2 20.26 -11.28 -1.84
CA ILE A 2 21.66 -11.47 -1.37
C ILE A 2 22.59 -11.77 -2.53
N GLY A 3 22.34 -12.81 -3.34
CA GLY A 3 23.20 -13.19 -4.45
C GLY A 3 23.46 -12.08 -5.48
N ARG A 4 22.49 -11.15 -5.68
CA ARG A 4 22.71 -9.99 -6.55
C ARG A 4 23.61 -8.93 -5.92
N LEU A 5 23.60 -8.82 -4.60
CA LEU A 5 24.51 -7.91 -3.89
C LEU A 5 25.91 -8.49 -3.83
N GLU A 6 26.05 -9.80 -3.67
CA GLU A 6 27.35 -10.49 -3.71
C GLU A 6 28.09 -10.27 -5.04
N GLU A 7 27.34 -10.19 -6.15
CA GLU A 7 27.92 -9.94 -7.49
C GLU A 7 28.51 -8.53 -7.64
N ILE A 8 28.05 -7.56 -6.86
CA ILE A 8 28.43 -6.15 -7.01
C ILE A 8 29.03 -5.54 -5.73
N VAL A 9 29.22 -6.35 -4.67
CA VAL A 9 29.65 -5.80 -3.36
C VAL A 9 30.98 -5.07 -3.45
N ASP A 10 31.90 -5.54 -4.28
CA ASP A 10 33.22 -4.90 -4.49
C ASP A 10 33.11 -3.58 -5.27
N GLU A 11 31.99 -3.31 -5.93
CA GLU A 11 31.72 -2.05 -6.65
C GLU A 11 31.03 -1.03 -5.74
N ILE A 12 30.56 -1.44 -4.57
CA ILE A 12 29.86 -0.57 -3.61
C ILE A 12 30.91 0.24 -2.83
N ASP A 13 30.73 1.56 -2.79
CA ASP A 13 31.59 2.48 -2.04
C ASP A 13 31.76 2.00 -0.57
N GLU A 14 32.98 1.84 -0.09
CA GLU A 14 33.33 1.42 1.27
C GLU A 14 32.68 2.27 2.38
N LYS A 15 32.23 3.49 2.05
CA LYS A 15 31.45 4.34 2.98
C LYS A 15 30.02 3.90 3.17
N ARG A 16 29.54 2.91 2.41
CA ARG A 16 28.18 2.40 2.53
C ARG A 16 28.14 1.30 3.57
N ILE A 17 27.21 1.41 4.51
CA ILE A 17 26.92 0.36 5.47
C ILE A 17 25.72 -0.43 4.97
N LEU A 18 25.89 -1.73 4.86
CA LEU A 18 24.82 -2.63 4.47
C LEU A 18 24.25 -3.31 5.71
N PHE A 19 22.95 -3.14 5.95
CA PHE A 19 22.24 -3.81 7.02
C PHE A 19 21.45 -4.99 6.50
N TYR A 20 21.57 -6.12 7.17
CA TYR A 20 20.84 -7.32 6.85
C TYR A 20 19.77 -7.61 7.90
N VAL A 21 18.54 -7.85 7.44
CA VAL A 21 17.41 -8.26 8.27
C VAL A 21 17.03 -9.68 7.88
N GLY A 22 17.31 -10.65 8.75
CA GLY A 22 17.02 -12.07 8.47
C GLY A 22 17.75 -12.99 9.44
N GLY A 23 17.97 -14.23 8.99
CA GLY A 23 18.73 -15.25 9.73
C GLY A 23 20.25 -15.10 9.52
N ASP A 24 20.85 -15.97 8.74
CA ASP A 24 22.31 -15.96 8.54
C ASP A 24 22.77 -14.69 7.83
N CYS A 25 23.37 -13.77 8.58
CA CYS A 25 23.89 -12.50 8.06
C CYS A 25 25.11 -12.74 7.19
N PRO A 26 25.13 -12.27 5.92
CA PRO A 26 26.29 -12.40 5.06
C PRO A 26 27.46 -11.55 5.54
N SER A 27 28.69 -11.96 5.27
CA SER A 27 29.92 -11.34 5.78
C SER A 27 30.13 -9.89 5.31
N PHE A 28 29.47 -9.47 4.25
CA PHE A 28 29.55 -8.11 3.71
C PHE A 28 28.53 -7.13 4.32
N ALA A 29 27.68 -7.58 5.25
CA ALA A 29 26.64 -6.78 5.88
C ALA A 29 26.71 -6.90 7.40
N GLU A 30 26.05 -5.97 8.08
CA GLU A 30 25.89 -5.98 9.53
C GLU A 30 24.50 -6.49 9.89
N ASP A 31 24.41 -7.35 10.94
CA ASP A 31 23.12 -7.84 11.42
C ASP A 31 22.32 -6.72 12.06
N TYR A 32 21.17 -6.43 11.49
CA TYR A 32 20.28 -5.36 11.95
C TYR A 32 19.81 -5.56 13.39
N ASN A 33 19.46 -6.79 13.78
CA ASN A 33 18.93 -7.05 15.12
C ASN A 33 20.01 -6.89 16.18
N GLU A 34 21.23 -7.35 15.89
CA GLU A 34 22.37 -7.18 16.78
C GLU A 34 22.71 -5.70 16.95
N LEU A 35 22.77 -4.93 15.86
CA LEU A 35 23.01 -3.50 15.91
C LEU A 35 21.96 -2.76 16.74
N VAL A 36 20.68 -2.99 16.43
CA VAL A 36 19.58 -2.30 17.12
C VAL A 36 19.55 -2.63 18.61
N SER A 37 19.91 -3.87 19.01
CA SER A 37 19.96 -4.25 20.43
C SER A 37 21.00 -3.46 21.22
N ASN A 38 22.04 -2.97 20.56
CA ASN A 38 23.12 -2.20 21.13
C ASN A 38 22.97 -0.67 20.98
N CYS A 39 21.92 -0.21 20.28
CA CYS A 39 21.66 1.20 20.09
C CYS A 39 21.01 1.85 21.31
N SER A 40 21.21 3.16 21.45
CA SER A 40 20.48 3.96 22.43
C SER A 40 18.99 4.02 22.08
N SER A 41 18.11 3.88 23.07
CA SER A 41 16.68 4.10 22.93
C SER A 41 16.27 5.58 22.96
N LEU A 42 17.22 6.47 23.16
CA LEU A 42 16.95 7.92 23.15
C LEU A 42 16.73 8.40 21.73
N SER A 43 15.80 9.35 21.57
CA SER A 43 15.58 10.01 20.28
C SER A 43 16.87 10.73 19.85
N PRO A 44 17.32 10.58 18.60
CA PRO A 44 18.50 11.31 18.13
C PRO A 44 18.23 12.82 18.10
N ASP A 45 19.22 13.61 18.50
CA ASP A 45 19.16 15.08 18.43
C ASP A 45 19.44 15.56 17.00
N VAL A 46 18.48 15.28 16.12
CA VAL A 46 18.53 15.68 14.70
C VAL A 46 17.33 16.56 14.40
N LYS A 47 17.60 17.76 13.89
CA LYS A 47 16.55 18.66 13.44
C LYS A 47 16.13 18.30 12.02
N ILE A 48 14.90 17.83 11.87
CA ILE A 48 14.28 17.52 10.59
C ILE A 48 13.22 18.57 10.27
N THR A 49 13.18 19.01 9.00
CA THR A 49 12.19 19.94 8.48
C THR A 49 11.35 19.32 7.37
N ASP A 50 10.24 19.92 7.04
CA ASP A 50 9.36 19.46 5.95
C ASP A 50 10.07 19.44 4.59
N LYS A 51 11.14 20.22 4.42
CA LYS A 51 11.90 20.35 3.17
C LYS A 51 13.04 19.34 3.04
N ASP A 52 13.36 18.63 4.13
CA ASP A 52 14.42 17.62 4.07
C ASP A 52 13.99 16.43 3.22
N ASP A 53 14.97 15.83 2.56
CA ASP A 53 14.78 14.64 1.74
C ASP A 53 14.33 13.46 2.59
N ALA A 54 13.28 12.77 2.17
CA ALA A 54 12.63 11.74 2.97
C ALA A 54 12.61 10.37 2.32
N ALA A 55 12.52 10.29 0.99
CA ALA A 55 12.42 9.02 0.29
C ALA A 55 12.88 9.12 -1.16
N ILE A 56 13.46 8.03 -1.64
CA ILE A 56 13.75 7.81 -3.06
C ILE A 56 12.91 6.62 -3.53
N TYR A 57 12.10 6.84 -4.57
CA TYR A 57 11.36 5.78 -5.24
C TYR A 57 11.91 5.57 -6.64
N PHE A 58 11.86 4.33 -7.10
CA PHE A 58 12.26 3.98 -8.45
C PHE A 58 11.04 3.65 -9.29
N SER A 59 10.90 4.32 -10.43
CA SER A 59 9.93 3.98 -11.47
C SER A 59 10.60 3.21 -12.60
N SER A 60 9.82 2.40 -13.34
CA SER A 60 10.33 1.57 -14.44
C SER A 60 10.92 2.39 -15.62
N GLY A 61 10.65 3.69 -15.67
CA GLY A 61 11.15 4.58 -16.71
C GLY A 61 10.75 4.16 -18.15
N THR A 62 10.39 5.09 -18.98
CA THR A 62 10.07 4.84 -20.41
C THR A 62 11.32 4.53 -21.24
N THR A 63 12.52 4.76 -20.70
CA THR A 63 13.82 4.61 -21.36
C THR A 63 14.53 3.29 -21.05
N GLY A 64 13.87 2.38 -20.31
CA GLY A 64 14.44 1.06 -19.95
C GLY A 64 15.29 1.05 -18.67
N PHE A 65 15.72 2.21 -18.17
CA PHE A 65 16.43 2.30 -16.89
C PHE A 65 15.50 2.86 -15.81
N PRO A 66 15.56 2.32 -14.58
CA PRO A 66 14.81 2.86 -13.45
C PRO A 66 15.21 4.32 -13.19
N LYS A 67 14.18 5.17 -12.98
CA LYS A 67 14.40 6.56 -12.60
C LYS A 67 14.25 6.69 -11.09
N ALA A 68 15.25 7.30 -10.45
CA ALA A 68 15.19 7.66 -9.03
C ALA A 68 14.40 8.97 -8.89
N ILE A 69 13.37 8.92 -8.06
CA ILE A 69 12.46 10.05 -7.79
C ILE A 69 12.63 10.41 -6.32
N LEU A 70 13.13 11.60 -6.05
CA LEU A 70 13.37 12.11 -4.70
C LEU A 70 12.15 12.86 -4.21
N HIS A 71 11.74 12.55 -2.98
CA HIS A 71 10.63 13.20 -2.28
C HIS A 71 11.05 13.70 -0.92
N ASN A 72 10.55 14.86 -0.53
CA ASN A 72 10.73 15.43 0.80
C ASN A 72 9.56 15.06 1.74
N HIS A 73 9.68 15.38 3.03
CA HIS A 73 8.65 15.09 4.03
C HIS A 73 7.32 15.77 3.70
N GLU A 74 7.34 17.03 3.22
CA GLU A 74 6.13 17.78 2.88
C GLU A 74 5.32 17.07 1.79
N SER A 75 5.95 16.62 0.72
CA SER A 75 5.26 15.93 -0.39
C SER A 75 4.67 14.59 0.04
N LEU A 76 5.39 13.80 0.86
CA LEU A 76 4.85 12.56 1.44
C LEU A 76 3.62 12.84 2.31
N MET A 77 3.69 13.88 3.15
CA MET A 77 2.61 14.28 4.03
C MET A 77 1.38 14.77 3.25
N HIS A 78 1.58 15.53 2.18
CA HIS A 78 0.49 16.00 1.32
C HIS A 78 -0.24 14.83 0.66
N ALA A 79 0.49 13.86 0.12
CA ALA A 79 -0.11 12.68 -0.50
C ALA A 79 -0.92 11.85 0.53
N ALA A 80 -0.36 11.64 1.72
CA ALA A 80 -1.07 10.93 2.80
C ALA A 80 -2.36 11.65 3.23
N LYS A 81 -2.33 12.99 3.33
CA LYS A 81 -3.53 13.80 3.64
C LYS A 81 -4.57 13.74 2.52
N ALA A 82 -4.13 13.77 1.26
CA ALA A 82 -5.04 13.68 0.11
C ALA A 82 -5.79 12.34 0.11
N GLU A 83 -5.08 11.23 0.31
CA GLU A 83 -5.67 9.89 0.38
C GLU A 83 -6.62 9.76 1.58
N GLN A 84 -6.19 10.18 2.75
CA GLN A 84 -7.00 10.12 3.97
C GLN A 84 -8.29 10.93 3.85
N ASN A 85 -8.21 12.15 3.30
CA ASN A 85 -9.38 13.00 3.07
C ASN A 85 -10.32 12.39 2.02
N HIS A 86 -9.76 11.82 0.95
CA HIS A 86 -10.51 11.16 -0.10
C HIS A 86 -11.32 9.98 0.42
N HIS A 87 -10.74 9.15 1.27
CA HIS A 87 -11.42 8.02 1.89
C HIS A 87 -12.38 8.43 3.04
N GLY A 88 -12.36 9.69 3.46
CA GLY A 88 -13.03 10.12 4.68
C GLY A 88 -12.58 9.29 5.89
N GLN A 89 -11.26 8.99 5.93
CA GLN A 89 -10.67 8.14 6.95
C GLN A 89 -10.62 8.84 8.30
N THR A 90 -10.95 8.12 9.37
CA THR A 90 -10.98 8.58 10.75
C THR A 90 -10.12 7.69 11.65
N LYS A 91 -10.02 8.05 12.93
CA LYS A 91 -9.35 7.24 13.94
C LYS A 91 -10.00 5.86 14.19
N ASP A 92 -11.27 5.73 13.82
CA ASP A 92 -12.04 4.51 14.02
C ASP A 92 -11.92 3.56 12.82
N ASP A 93 -11.25 3.97 11.76
CA ASP A 93 -11.01 3.14 10.58
C ASP A 93 -9.81 2.21 10.74
N VAL A 94 -9.98 1.01 10.17
CA VAL A 94 -8.93 0.02 10.03
C VAL A 94 -8.66 -0.18 8.54
N PHE A 95 -7.47 0.22 8.10
CA PHE A 95 -7.08 0.13 6.69
C PHE A 95 -6.32 -1.18 6.42
N LEU A 96 -6.80 -2.00 5.51
CA LEU A 96 -6.06 -3.18 5.03
C LEU A 96 -5.16 -2.80 3.87
N CYS A 97 -3.86 -2.80 4.13
CA CYS A 97 -2.82 -2.52 3.17
C CYS A 97 -2.20 -3.83 2.66
N ILE A 98 -2.56 -4.22 1.43
CA ILE A 98 -2.11 -5.46 0.82
C ILE A 98 -0.81 -5.28 0.02
N PRO A 99 -0.67 -4.20 -0.79
CA PRO A 99 0.56 -3.99 -1.54
C PRO A 99 1.76 -3.74 -0.62
N PRO A 100 2.96 -4.15 -1.04
CA PRO A 100 4.17 -3.94 -0.25
C PRO A 100 4.48 -2.46 0.00
N LEU A 101 5.03 -2.15 1.18
CA LEU A 101 5.33 -0.76 1.60
C LEU A 101 6.41 -0.06 0.77
N TYR A 102 7.14 -0.78 -0.09
CA TYR A 102 8.03 -0.12 -1.06
C TYR A 102 7.26 0.55 -2.20
N HIS A 103 5.96 0.27 -2.34
CA HIS A 103 5.07 0.93 -3.28
C HIS A 103 4.58 2.25 -2.70
N THR A 104 4.61 3.34 -3.49
CA THR A 104 4.20 4.68 -3.03
C THR A 104 2.77 4.69 -2.49
N GLY A 105 1.82 4.10 -3.23
CA GLY A 105 0.42 4.04 -2.81
C GLY A 105 0.23 3.33 -1.47
N ALA A 106 0.85 2.15 -1.26
CA ALA A 106 0.76 1.43 0.01
C ALA A 106 1.23 2.29 1.19
N LYS A 107 2.35 3.01 1.00
CA LYS A 107 2.92 3.85 2.04
C LYS A 107 2.03 5.04 2.37
N MET A 108 1.38 5.64 1.37
CA MET A 108 0.46 6.77 1.60
C MET A 108 -0.76 6.38 2.41
N HIS A 109 -1.34 5.22 2.15
CA HIS A 109 -2.45 4.70 2.94
C HIS A 109 -2.04 4.36 4.37
N TRP A 110 -0.84 3.79 4.55
CA TRP A 110 -0.29 3.55 5.89
C TRP A 110 -0.08 4.86 6.63
N PHE A 111 0.54 5.86 6.01
CA PHE A 111 0.73 7.19 6.61
C PHE A 111 -0.62 7.88 6.88
N GLY A 112 -1.62 7.72 6.00
CA GLY A 112 -2.97 8.22 6.24
C GLY A 112 -3.57 7.67 7.54
N SER A 113 -3.40 6.39 7.80
CA SER A 113 -3.83 5.77 9.06
C SER A 113 -3.10 6.34 10.28
N LEU A 114 -1.78 6.58 10.18
CA LEU A 114 -1.02 7.23 11.25
C LEU A 114 -1.48 8.66 11.50
N LEU A 115 -1.79 9.41 10.44
CA LEU A 115 -2.27 10.80 10.56
C LEU A 115 -3.61 10.91 11.26
N THR A 116 -4.50 9.95 11.06
CA THR A 116 -5.83 9.94 11.71
C THR A 116 -5.81 9.31 13.09
N GLY A 117 -4.73 8.63 13.46
CA GLY A 117 -4.67 7.80 14.66
C GLY A 117 -5.45 6.49 14.53
N GLY A 118 -5.79 6.10 13.30
CA GLY A 118 -6.42 4.82 12.97
C GLY A 118 -5.44 3.65 12.95
N LYS A 119 -5.96 2.47 12.64
CA LYS A 119 -5.18 1.24 12.51
C LYS A 119 -4.87 0.96 11.04
N ALA A 120 -3.66 0.48 10.74
CA ALA A 120 -3.33 -0.12 9.46
C ALA A 120 -2.88 -1.57 9.66
N VAL A 121 -3.45 -2.47 8.88
CA VAL A 121 -3.09 -3.89 8.84
C VAL A 121 -2.24 -4.11 7.59
N LEU A 122 -1.01 -4.56 7.79
CA LEU A 122 -0.10 -4.92 6.69
C LEU A 122 -0.26 -6.40 6.41
N LEU A 123 -0.87 -6.73 5.28
CA LEU A 123 -1.16 -8.11 4.92
C LEU A 123 -0.02 -8.72 4.12
N LYS A 124 0.42 -9.88 4.54
CA LYS A 124 1.35 -10.72 3.77
C LYS A 124 0.54 -11.76 2.97
N GLY A 125 0.51 -11.56 1.67
CA GLY A 125 -0.20 -12.46 0.75
C GLY A 125 -1.43 -11.80 0.14
N THR A 126 -1.89 -12.35 -0.97
CA THR A 126 -2.93 -11.75 -1.83
C THR A 126 -4.03 -12.73 -2.20
N SER A 127 -4.07 -13.93 -1.56
CA SER A 127 -5.11 -14.90 -1.86
C SER A 127 -6.47 -14.40 -1.39
N PRO A 128 -7.56 -14.68 -2.12
CA PRO A 128 -8.91 -14.29 -1.74
C PRO A 128 -9.27 -14.68 -0.31
N LYS A 129 -8.91 -15.90 0.11
CA LYS A 129 -9.13 -16.37 1.47
C LYS A 129 -8.39 -15.54 2.51
N THR A 130 -7.10 -15.26 2.29
CA THR A 130 -6.28 -14.47 3.21
C THR A 130 -6.82 -13.04 3.35
N ILE A 131 -7.30 -12.46 2.25
CA ILE A 131 -7.90 -11.12 2.26
C ILE A 131 -9.17 -11.12 3.11
N LEU A 132 -10.13 -12.03 2.86
CA LEU A 132 -11.38 -12.09 3.62
C LEU A 132 -11.16 -12.41 5.10
N GLN A 133 -10.22 -13.31 5.41
CA GLN A 133 -9.84 -13.59 6.80
C GLN A 133 -9.31 -12.34 7.50
N ALA A 134 -8.39 -11.60 6.87
CA ALA A 134 -7.85 -10.39 7.47
C ALA A 134 -8.92 -9.29 7.66
N VAL A 135 -9.84 -9.15 6.70
CA VAL A 135 -10.96 -8.20 6.85
C VAL A 135 -11.82 -8.58 8.04
N SER A 136 -12.16 -9.85 8.17
CA SER A 136 -13.01 -10.38 9.25
C SER A 136 -12.33 -10.30 10.62
N GLU A 137 -11.11 -10.85 10.74
CA GLU A 137 -10.40 -10.97 12.02
C GLU A 137 -9.90 -9.63 12.56
N GLU A 138 -9.46 -8.74 11.67
CA GLU A 138 -8.90 -7.43 12.03
C GLU A 138 -9.94 -6.30 11.98
N HIS A 139 -11.18 -6.63 11.61
CA HIS A 139 -12.31 -5.70 11.45
C HIS A 139 -11.97 -4.54 10.51
N CYS A 140 -11.40 -4.84 9.33
CA CYS A 140 -11.00 -3.83 8.37
C CYS A 140 -12.21 -3.10 7.78
N THR A 141 -12.13 -1.77 7.75
CA THR A 141 -13.21 -0.89 7.25
C THR A 141 -12.94 -0.37 5.85
N ILE A 142 -11.67 -0.27 5.47
CA ILE A 142 -11.20 0.18 4.16
C ILE A 142 -10.19 -0.86 3.65
N VAL A 143 -10.37 -1.31 2.41
CA VAL A 143 -9.46 -2.27 1.79
C VAL A 143 -9.01 -1.75 0.44
N TRP A 144 -7.70 -1.72 0.21
CA TRP A 144 -7.17 -1.42 -1.11
C TRP A 144 -6.90 -2.71 -1.90
N LEU A 145 -7.64 -2.85 -2.99
CA LEU A 145 -7.48 -3.96 -3.93
C LEU A 145 -6.90 -3.48 -5.26
N LEU A 146 -6.00 -4.25 -5.81
CA LEU A 146 -5.71 -4.17 -7.24
C LEU A 146 -6.81 -4.88 -8.02
N VAL A 147 -7.02 -4.47 -9.26
CA VAL A 147 -8.06 -5.08 -10.12
C VAL A 147 -7.94 -6.60 -10.22
N PRO A 148 -6.74 -7.21 -10.41
CA PRO A 148 -6.61 -8.67 -10.43
C PRO A 148 -7.06 -9.34 -9.12
N TRP A 149 -6.74 -8.77 -7.96
CA TRP A 149 -7.13 -9.36 -6.67
C TRP A 149 -8.64 -9.31 -6.44
N ALA A 150 -9.28 -8.22 -6.89
CA ALA A 150 -10.74 -8.13 -6.87
C ALA A 150 -11.37 -9.17 -7.80
N GLN A 151 -10.79 -9.40 -8.99
CA GLN A 151 -11.23 -10.44 -9.92
C GLN A 151 -11.05 -11.84 -9.34
N ASP A 152 -9.89 -12.14 -8.75
CA ASP A 152 -9.63 -13.44 -8.13
C ASP A 152 -10.60 -13.71 -6.97
N LEU A 153 -10.93 -12.68 -6.19
CA LEU A 153 -11.89 -12.80 -5.09
C LEU A 153 -13.30 -13.13 -5.61
N LEU A 154 -13.77 -12.41 -6.63
CA LEU A 154 -15.05 -12.69 -7.26
C LEU A 154 -15.09 -14.10 -7.87
N LEU A 155 -14.02 -14.50 -8.55
CA LEU A 155 -13.94 -15.84 -9.14
C LEU A 155 -14.02 -16.94 -8.07
N ALA A 156 -13.36 -16.77 -6.92
CA ALA A 156 -13.43 -17.71 -5.80
C ALA A 156 -14.85 -17.79 -5.19
N LEU A 157 -15.58 -16.68 -5.16
CA LEU A 157 -16.98 -16.64 -4.73
C LEU A 157 -17.91 -17.32 -5.76
N ASP A 158 -17.74 -17.01 -7.06
CA ASP A 158 -18.52 -17.62 -8.14
C ASP A 158 -18.38 -19.15 -8.17
N ASN A 159 -17.14 -19.63 -7.98
CA ASN A 159 -16.82 -21.05 -7.93
C ASN A 159 -17.24 -21.72 -6.62
N LYS A 160 -17.75 -20.95 -5.64
CA LYS A 160 -18.09 -21.44 -4.29
C LYS A 160 -16.90 -22.04 -3.54
N GLU A 161 -15.69 -21.60 -3.87
CA GLU A 161 -14.47 -21.93 -3.12
C GLU A 161 -14.44 -21.18 -1.78
N LEU A 162 -15.10 -20.02 -1.72
CA LEU A 162 -15.33 -19.21 -0.53
C LEU A 162 -16.82 -18.90 -0.37
N ASN A 163 -17.25 -18.73 0.88
CA ASN A 163 -18.59 -18.28 1.20
C ASN A 163 -18.51 -17.03 2.07
N ILE A 164 -19.13 -15.93 1.66
CA ILE A 164 -19.16 -14.67 2.40
C ILE A 164 -19.70 -14.84 3.82
N ALA A 165 -20.68 -15.75 4.00
CA ALA A 165 -21.29 -15.99 5.30
C ALA A 165 -20.32 -16.56 6.36
N ASP A 166 -19.15 -17.02 5.95
CA ASP A 166 -18.12 -17.54 6.86
C ASP A 166 -17.26 -16.42 7.47
N TYR A 167 -17.48 -15.15 7.07
CA TYR A 167 -16.66 -14.00 7.45
C TYR A 167 -17.52 -12.87 8.00
N ASP A 168 -17.02 -12.15 8.99
CA ASP A 168 -17.59 -10.88 9.46
C ASP A 168 -17.07 -9.73 8.59
N LEU A 169 -17.91 -9.23 7.69
CA LEU A 169 -17.55 -8.23 6.69
C LEU A 169 -18.43 -6.97 6.75
N ASP A 170 -19.36 -6.88 7.70
CA ASP A 170 -20.33 -5.78 7.77
C ASP A 170 -19.67 -4.40 7.98
N GLN A 171 -18.52 -4.38 8.66
CA GLN A 171 -17.75 -3.16 8.91
C GLN A 171 -16.96 -2.68 7.67
N TRP A 172 -16.76 -3.51 6.65
CA TRP A 172 -16.06 -3.14 5.43
C TRP A 172 -16.90 -2.16 4.60
N ARG A 173 -16.62 -0.87 4.75
CA ARG A 173 -17.41 0.21 4.16
C ARG A 173 -16.93 0.69 2.80
N LEU A 174 -15.63 0.56 2.52
CA LEU A 174 -15.00 1.12 1.34
C LEU A 174 -14.01 0.14 0.68
N MET A 175 -14.23 -0.12 -0.61
CA MET A 175 -13.25 -0.75 -1.46
C MET A 175 -12.54 0.34 -2.27
N HIS A 176 -11.27 0.59 -1.95
CA HIS A 176 -10.39 1.38 -2.79
C HIS A 176 -9.80 0.46 -3.87
N ILE A 177 -10.01 0.77 -5.15
CA ILE A 177 -9.55 -0.07 -6.25
C ILE A 177 -8.80 0.78 -7.26
N GLY A 178 -7.61 0.33 -7.68
CA GLY A 178 -6.79 1.14 -8.57
C GLY A 178 -5.55 0.44 -9.09
N ALA A 179 -4.54 1.25 -9.37
CA ALA A 179 -3.28 0.92 -10.01
C ALA A 179 -3.38 0.50 -11.49
N GLN A 180 -4.59 0.41 -12.02
CA GLN A 180 -4.89 0.20 -13.45
C GLN A 180 -6.34 0.59 -13.73
N PRO A 181 -6.75 0.73 -15.02
CA PRO A 181 -8.14 0.98 -15.37
C PRO A 181 -9.09 -0.04 -14.75
N VAL A 182 -10.15 0.44 -14.11
CA VAL A 182 -11.15 -0.40 -13.44
C VAL A 182 -12.32 -0.68 -14.39
N PRO A 183 -12.54 -1.93 -14.84
CA PRO A 183 -13.67 -2.23 -15.72
C PRO A 183 -15.01 -2.00 -14.99
N PRO A 184 -15.98 -1.29 -15.58
CA PRO A 184 -17.31 -1.12 -14.97
C PRO A 184 -18.04 -2.44 -14.69
N SER A 185 -17.79 -3.47 -15.50
CA SER A 185 -18.30 -4.83 -15.27
C SER A 185 -17.82 -5.43 -13.96
N LEU A 186 -16.57 -5.13 -13.55
CA LEU A 186 -16.04 -5.59 -12.28
C LEU A 186 -16.83 -5.01 -11.11
N ILE A 187 -17.14 -3.71 -11.14
CA ILE A 187 -17.90 -3.06 -10.06
C ILE A 187 -19.36 -3.57 -10.06
N LYS A 188 -19.97 -3.81 -11.23
CA LYS A 188 -21.30 -4.41 -11.29
C LYS A 188 -21.34 -5.79 -10.65
N HIS A 189 -20.38 -6.63 -10.98
CA HIS A 189 -20.26 -7.98 -10.41
C HIS A 189 -19.94 -7.93 -8.91
N TRP A 190 -19.07 -7.01 -8.49
CA TRP A 190 -18.77 -6.82 -7.07
C TRP A 190 -20.02 -6.50 -6.25
N LYS A 191 -20.92 -5.66 -6.79
CA LYS A 191 -22.17 -5.28 -6.11
C LYS A 191 -23.15 -6.44 -5.92
N GLU A 192 -23.02 -7.53 -6.65
CA GLU A 192 -23.85 -8.72 -6.44
C GLU A 192 -23.51 -9.39 -5.11
N TYR A 193 -22.25 -9.35 -4.68
CA TYR A 193 -21.78 -9.88 -3.42
C TYR A 193 -21.75 -8.86 -2.30
N PHE A 194 -21.38 -7.61 -2.62
CA PHE A 194 -21.17 -6.52 -1.66
C PHE A 194 -21.99 -5.27 -2.02
N PRO A 195 -23.33 -5.34 -1.89
CA PRO A 195 -24.22 -4.26 -2.35
C PRO A 195 -24.06 -2.95 -1.58
N ASN A 196 -23.61 -3.01 -0.32
CA ASN A 196 -23.48 -1.86 0.57
C ASN A 196 -22.10 -1.20 0.53
N HIS A 197 -21.11 -1.80 -0.14
CA HIS A 197 -19.79 -1.21 -0.24
C HIS A 197 -19.82 0.09 -1.04
N LYS A 198 -19.08 1.08 -0.55
CA LYS A 198 -18.68 2.22 -1.37
C LYS A 198 -17.43 1.86 -2.16
N TYR A 199 -17.24 2.58 -3.26
CA TYR A 199 -16.10 2.37 -4.14
C TYR A 199 -15.44 3.69 -4.41
N ASP A 200 -14.13 3.69 -4.45
CA ASP A 200 -13.37 4.79 -4.99
C ASP A 200 -12.18 4.29 -5.82
N THR A 201 -11.65 5.19 -6.61
CA THR A 201 -10.45 4.93 -7.41
C THR A 201 -9.64 6.19 -7.52
N ASN A 202 -8.36 6.03 -7.77
CA ASN A 202 -7.48 7.14 -8.10
C ASN A 202 -6.58 6.80 -9.29
N TYR A 203 -6.06 7.85 -9.92
CA TYR A 203 -4.92 7.80 -10.80
C TYR A 203 -3.73 8.41 -10.10
N GLY A 204 -2.61 7.71 -10.08
CA GLY A 204 -1.38 8.18 -9.43
C GLY A 204 -0.13 7.61 -10.09
N LEU A 205 0.98 8.26 -9.79
CA LEU A 205 2.33 7.90 -10.24
C LEU A 205 3.28 7.95 -9.06
N SER A 206 4.45 7.30 -9.21
CA SER A 206 5.53 7.44 -8.22
C SER A 206 6.00 8.89 -8.08
N GLU A 207 5.94 9.65 -9.17
CA GLU A 207 6.28 11.08 -9.23
C GLU A 207 5.33 11.97 -8.43
N SER A 208 4.04 11.60 -8.35
CA SER A 208 3.04 12.29 -7.52
C SER A 208 2.93 11.75 -6.10
N ILE A 209 3.62 10.68 -5.78
CA ILE A 209 3.61 9.90 -4.52
C ILE A 209 2.26 9.22 -4.25
N GLY A 210 1.20 9.74 -4.77
CA GLY A 210 -0.17 9.31 -4.53
C GLY A 210 -1.08 9.82 -5.62
N PRO A 211 -2.30 10.19 -5.28
CA PRO A 211 -3.28 10.52 -6.29
C PRO A 211 -2.90 11.80 -7.03
N GLY A 212 -2.78 11.68 -8.36
CA GLY A 212 -2.78 12.83 -9.25
C GLY A 212 -4.21 13.36 -9.42
N CYS A 213 -5.17 12.43 -9.44
CA CYS A 213 -6.61 12.74 -9.34
C CYS A 213 -7.33 11.60 -8.62
N VAL A 214 -8.44 11.92 -8.01
CA VAL A 214 -9.28 11.00 -7.25
C VAL A 214 -10.73 11.07 -7.74
N HIS A 215 -11.41 9.94 -7.71
CA HIS A 215 -12.84 9.85 -8.00
C HIS A 215 -13.58 9.37 -6.75
N LEU A 216 -14.40 10.25 -6.19
CA LEU A 216 -15.21 9.98 -5.02
C LEU A 216 -16.54 9.35 -5.42
N GLY A 217 -16.92 8.28 -4.71
CA GLY A 217 -18.25 7.71 -4.83
C GLY A 217 -18.52 7.14 -6.20
N VAL A 218 -17.93 6.02 -6.54
CA VAL A 218 -18.23 5.28 -7.76
C VAL A 218 -19.63 4.64 -7.69
N ASP A 219 -20.58 5.33 -7.05
CA ASP A 219 -21.97 4.89 -6.99
C ASP A 219 -22.67 5.03 -8.34
N ASN A 220 -22.13 5.89 -9.20
CA ASN A 220 -22.61 6.04 -10.56
C ASN A 220 -21.63 5.37 -11.53
N ILE A 221 -21.97 4.13 -11.90
CA ILE A 221 -21.19 3.32 -12.87
C ILE A 221 -21.01 4.07 -14.20
N GLU A 222 -21.95 4.94 -14.61
CA GLU A 222 -21.84 5.75 -15.81
C GLU A 222 -20.70 6.77 -15.73
N SER A 223 -20.36 7.23 -14.54
CA SER A 223 -19.23 8.14 -14.34
C SER A 223 -17.88 7.48 -14.61
N LEU A 224 -17.75 6.17 -14.41
CA LEU A 224 -16.53 5.40 -14.72
C LEU A 224 -16.17 5.42 -16.20
N TYR A 225 -17.16 5.52 -17.09
CA TYR A 225 -16.94 5.59 -18.53
C TYR A 225 -16.32 6.91 -19.01
N ARG A 226 -16.30 7.93 -18.17
CA ARG A 226 -15.76 9.26 -18.54
C ARG A 226 -14.28 9.44 -18.23
N PHE A 227 -13.65 8.46 -17.56
CA PHE A 227 -12.24 8.48 -17.16
C PHE A 227 -11.32 7.58 -18.00
N HIS A 228 -11.82 7.11 -19.15
CA HIS A 228 -11.06 6.32 -20.13
C HIS A 228 -10.89 7.05 -21.45
#